data_1f0ac0c9416d31d017e1e4fa12754f01
#
_entry.id   1f0ac0c9416d31d017e1e4fa12754f01
#
_cell.length_a   1.000
_cell.length_b   1.000
_cell.length_c   1.000
_cell.angle_alpha   90.00
_cell.angle_beta   90.00
_cell.angle_gamma   90.00
#
_symmetry.space_group_name_H-M   'P 1'
#
loop_
_entity.id
_entity.type
_entity.pdbx_description
1 polymer ?
#
loop_
_entity_poly.entity_id
_entity_poly.type
_entity_poly.pdbx_seq_one_letter_code
_entity_poly.pdbx_strand_id
1 'polypeptide(L)'
;KINNNIKSYEKILKDNAKKLQKINSPYGYVSMGSTIVCTVKAYIEVGGMSKKQVTEDFYFLQKLAKHKGVYNIKDILVFPSPRAEQRVYLGTGFRMKNMLRGDSITNLKISQKALNSIELFYQSINVAWNTSIKLLLLKIKEKDCLLWKFLVDHNCEQSLLSIKENVKTQDQFISQCHKWFDNFKIYRYVN
;
A
#
# COMPACT_ATOMS: atom_id res chain seq x y z
N LYS A 1 3.42 21.13 -21.03
CA LYS A 1 4.11 20.91 -19.72
C LYS A 1 3.23 20.07 -18.76
N ILE A 2 1.94 20.40 -18.55
CA ILE A 2 1.00 19.67 -17.69
C ILE A 2 0.85 18.19 -18.13
N ASN A 3 0.69 17.94 -19.42
CA ASN A 3 0.54 16.56 -19.95
C ASN A 3 1.77 15.69 -19.68
N ASN A 4 2.97 16.24 -19.67
CA ASN A 4 4.19 15.48 -19.34
C ASN A 4 4.28 15.21 -17.84
N ASN A 5 3.86 16.14 -17.02
CA ASN A 5 3.86 16.00 -15.57
C ASN A 5 2.89 14.90 -15.13
N ILE A 6 1.66 14.87 -15.67
CA ILE A 6 0.70 13.82 -15.31
C ILE A 6 1.17 12.44 -15.77
N LYS A 7 1.73 12.31 -16.98
CA LYS A 7 2.31 11.04 -17.46
C LYS A 7 3.44 10.55 -16.54
N SER A 8 4.31 11.45 -16.09
CA SER A 8 5.40 11.12 -15.15
C SER A 8 4.86 10.66 -13.80
N TYR A 9 3.84 11.33 -13.26
CA TYR A 9 3.18 10.95 -12.03
C TYR A 9 2.50 9.59 -12.12
N GLU A 10 1.68 9.36 -13.15
CA GLU A 10 1.02 8.09 -13.39
C GLU A 10 2.02 6.94 -13.58
N LYS A 11 3.14 7.21 -14.27
CA LYS A 11 4.21 6.22 -14.43
C LYS A 11 4.76 5.78 -13.08
N ILE A 12 5.03 6.72 -12.17
CA ILE A 12 5.54 6.39 -10.83
C ILE A 12 4.52 5.52 -10.08
N LEU A 13 3.24 5.87 -10.09
CA LEU A 13 2.21 5.08 -9.42
C LEU A 13 2.11 3.65 -9.98
N LYS A 14 2.12 3.52 -11.31
CA LYS A 14 2.10 2.22 -12.00
C LYS A 14 3.37 1.40 -11.70
N ASP A 15 4.54 2.03 -11.69
CA ASP A 15 5.81 1.37 -11.38
C ASP A 15 5.86 0.88 -9.93
N ASN A 16 5.36 1.66 -8.98
CA ASN A 16 5.23 1.25 -7.59
C ASN A 16 4.28 0.04 -7.44
N ALA A 17 3.12 0.07 -8.08
CA ALA A 17 2.19 -1.05 -8.09
C ALA A 17 2.85 -2.33 -8.64
N LYS A 18 3.57 -2.23 -9.77
CA LYS A 18 4.31 -3.36 -10.36
C LYS A 18 5.40 -3.89 -9.43
N LYS A 19 6.12 -3.02 -8.72
CA LYS A 19 7.13 -3.44 -7.73
C LYS A 19 6.50 -4.25 -6.60
N LEU A 20 5.38 -3.79 -6.06
CA LEU A 20 4.65 -4.50 -5.02
C LEU A 20 4.05 -5.83 -5.53
N GLN A 21 3.59 -5.89 -6.78
CA GLN A 21 3.14 -7.15 -7.40
C GLN A 21 4.26 -8.18 -7.49
N LYS A 22 5.49 -7.76 -7.84
CA LYS A 22 6.65 -8.67 -7.96
C LYS A 22 6.99 -9.38 -6.65
N ILE A 23 6.70 -8.77 -5.51
CA ILE A 23 6.89 -9.37 -4.17
C ILE A 23 5.60 -9.98 -3.61
N ASN A 24 4.61 -10.24 -4.47
CA ASN A 24 3.32 -10.82 -4.09
C ASN A 24 2.56 -10.04 -3.01
N SER A 25 2.72 -8.70 -2.99
CA SER A 25 1.95 -7.86 -2.09
C SER A 25 0.47 -7.80 -2.51
N PRO A 26 -0.48 -7.97 -1.59
CA PRO A 26 -1.91 -7.77 -1.90
C PRO A 26 -2.24 -6.31 -2.23
N TYR A 27 -1.28 -5.40 -2.06
CA TYR A 27 -1.41 -3.97 -2.35
C TYR A 27 -0.71 -3.53 -3.65
N GLY A 28 -0.45 -4.48 -4.55
CA GLY A 28 0.16 -4.25 -5.87
C GLY A 28 -0.80 -3.62 -6.88
N TYR A 29 -1.49 -2.54 -6.52
CA TYR A 29 -2.40 -1.78 -7.38
C TYR A 29 -2.10 -0.28 -7.27
N VAL A 30 -2.62 0.50 -8.23
CA VAL A 30 -2.53 1.96 -8.14
C VAL A 30 -3.50 2.44 -7.05
N SER A 31 -2.96 2.86 -5.91
CA SER A 31 -3.72 3.16 -4.69
C SER A 31 -4.28 4.58 -4.62
N MET A 32 -4.06 5.39 -5.64
CA MET A 32 -4.53 6.78 -5.72
C MET A 32 -5.24 7.00 -7.05
N GLY A 33 -6.43 7.57 -6.98
CA GLY A 33 -7.25 7.89 -8.14
C GLY A 33 -8.69 7.43 -8.02
N SER A 34 -9.59 8.19 -8.62
CA SER A 34 -11.04 7.99 -8.53
C SER A 34 -11.60 6.95 -9.50
N THR A 35 -10.77 6.36 -10.37
CA THR A 35 -11.22 5.37 -11.35
C THR A 35 -11.30 3.98 -10.70
N ILE A 36 -12.34 3.78 -9.90
CA ILE A 36 -12.58 2.55 -9.13
C ILE A 36 -13.92 1.97 -9.57
N VAL A 37 -13.92 0.67 -9.88
CA VAL A 37 -15.14 -0.11 -10.15
C VAL A 37 -15.22 -1.23 -9.12
N CYS A 38 -16.36 -1.37 -8.49
CA CYS A 38 -16.64 -2.48 -7.58
C CYS A 38 -18.10 -2.91 -7.69
N THR A 39 -18.40 -4.13 -7.25
CA THR A 39 -19.79 -4.58 -7.15
C THR A 39 -20.49 -3.88 -5.99
N VAL A 40 -21.82 -3.73 -6.09
CA VAL A 40 -22.65 -3.20 -4.99
C VAL A 40 -22.46 -4.02 -3.71
N LYS A 41 -22.37 -5.33 -3.84
CA LYS A 41 -22.10 -6.24 -2.70
C LYS A 41 -20.78 -5.89 -2.01
N ALA A 42 -19.68 -5.78 -2.75
CA ALA A 42 -18.37 -5.44 -2.17
C ALA A 42 -18.38 -4.05 -1.54
N TYR A 43 -19.07 -3.07 -2.15
CA TYR A 43 -19.24 -1.73 -1.60
C TYR A 43 -19.89 -1.75 -0.22
N ILE A 44 -21.00 -2.50 -0.09
CA ILE A 44 -21.74 -2.63 1.18
C ILE A 44 -20.90 -3.38 2.23
N GLU A 45 -20.30 -4.50 1.85
CA GLU A 45 -19.52 -5.35 2.76
C GLU A 45 -18.30 -4.64 3.39
N VAL A 46 -17.70 -3.67 2.68
CA VAL A 46 -16.60 -2.85 3.23
C VAL A 46 -17.06 -1.55 3.92
N GLY A 47 -18.37 -1.34 4.03
CA GLY A 47 -18.95 -0.13 4.64
C GLY A 47 -18.77 1.12 3.79
N GLY A 48 -18.70 0.96 2.47
CA GLY A 48 -18.65 2.05 1.49
C GLY A 48 -17.41 2.94 1.56
N MET A 49 -17.42 3.96 0.72
CA MET A 49 -16.41 5.02 0.70
C MET A 49 -16.66 6.01 1.85
N SER A 50 -15.60 6.39 2.56
CA SER A 50 -15.72 7.36 3.66
C SER A 50 -15.98 8.78 3.13
N LYS A 51 -16.74 9.58 3.90
CA LYS A 51 -17.00 11.00 3.57
C LYS A 51 -15.81 11.94 3.88
N LYS A 52 -14.58 11.43 3.85
CA LYS A 52 -13.38 12.27 4.02
C LYS A 52 -13.17 13.12 2.77
N GLN A 53 -12.70 14.35 2.96
CA GLN A 53 -12.41 15.25 1.84
C GLN A 53 -11.16 14.83 1.03
N VAL A 54 -10.30 13.99 1.62
CA VAL A 54 -9.01 13.58 1.03
C VAL A 54 -8.72 12.13 1.41
N THR A 55 -8.05 11.41 0.52
CA THR A 55 -7.61 10.01 0.74
C THR A 55 -8.76 8.99 0.85
N GLU A 56 -9.99 9.37 0.51
CA GLU A 56 -11.14 8.47 0.50
C GLU A 56 -10.95 7.30 -0.46
N ASP A 57 -10.36 7.54 -1.62
CA ASP A 57 -10.00 6.55 -2.64
C ASP A 57 -8.96 5.55 -2.12
N PHE A 58 -7.90 6.03 -1.47
CA PHE A 58 -6.86 5.22 -0.89
C PHE A 58 -7.40 4.25 0.17
N TYR A 59 -8.17 4.77 1.13
CA TYR A 59 -8.72 3.93 2.20
C TYR A 59 -9.81 2.98 1.70
N PHE A 60 -10.58 3.39 0.70
CA PHE A 60 -11.61 2.53 0.10
C PHE A 60 -10.96 1.36 -0.63
N LEU A 61 -9.96 1.61 -1.47
CA LEU A 61 -9.20 0.55 -2.13
C LEU A 61 -8.51 -0.38 -1.12
N GLN A 62 -7.95 0.16 -0.03
CA GLN A 62 -7.36 -0.66 1.03
C GLN A 62 -8.38 -1.57 1.71
N LYS A 63 -9.60 -1.10 1.98
CA LYS A 63 -10.69 -1.93 2.51
C LYS A 63 -11.05 -3.06 1.53
N LEU A 64 -11.22 -2.74 0.24
CA LEU A 64 -11.49 -3.74 -0.80
C LEU A 64 -10.37 -4.78 -0.89
N ALA A 65 -9.11 -4.35 -0.86
CA ALA A 65 -7.96 -5.25 -0.87
C ALA A 65 -7.93 -6.19 0.33
N LYS A 66 -8.25 -5.68 1.53
CA LYS A 66 -8.37 -6.50 2.75
C LYS A 66 -9.56 -7.46 2.72
N HIS A 67 -10.58 -7.17 1.92
CA HIS A 67 -11.80 -7.98 1.84
C HIS A 67 -11.64 -9.12 0.83
N LYS A 68 -11.51 -8.81 -0.46
CA LYS A 68 -11.44 -9.80 -1.55
C LYS A 68 -10.36 -9.53 -2.59
N GLY A 69 -9.50 -8.55 -2.35
CA GLY A 69 -8.47 -8.12 -3.28
C GLY A 69 -8.93 -7.02 -4.23
N VAL A 70 -7.95 -6.45 -4.93
CA VAL A 70 -8.12 -5.42 -5.97
C VAL A 70 -7.38 -5.89 -7.21
N TYR A 71 -8.03 -5.80 -8.36
CA TYR A 71 -7.50 -6.23 -9.65
C TYR A 71 -7.31 -5.03 -10.56
N ASN A 72 -6.20 -5.01 -11.30
CA ASN A 72 -5.95 -3.97 -12.29
C ASN A 72 -6.58 -4.35 -13.63
N ILE A 73 -7.43 -3.48 -14.17
CA ILE A 73 -7.92 -3.58 -15.55
C ILE A 73 -6.78 -3.11 -16.45
N LYS A 74 -6.38 -3.95 -17.42
CA LYS A 74 -5.26 -3.66 -18.33
C LYS A 74 -5.61 -2.67 -19.42
N ASP A 75 -6.88 -2.64 -19.81
CA ASP A 75 -7.38 -1.77 -20.87
C ASP A 75 -7.50 -0.32 -20.38
N ILE A 76 -7.26 0.63 -21.29
CA ILE A 76 -7.45 2.05 -21.00
C ILE A 76 -8.92 2.38 -21.25
N LEU A 77 -9.69 2.45 -20.16
CA LEU A 77 -11.13 2.73 -20.22
C LEU A 77 -11.50 4.20 -19.94
N VAL A 78 -10.57 4.95 -19.35
CA VAL A 78 -10.82 6.34 -18.90
C VAL A 78 -9.63 7.22 -19.26
N PHE A 79 -9.93 8.40 -19.80
CA PHE A 79 -8.98 9.45 -20.12
C PHE A 79 -9.20 10.65 -19.19
N PRO A 80 -8.58 10.68 -18.00
CA PRO A 80 -8.78 11.77 -17.05
C PRO A 80 -8.19 13.08 -17.59
N SER A 81 -8.93 14.18 -17.45
CA SER A 81 -8.43 15.51 -17.81
C SER A 81 -7.31 15.93 -16.84
N PRO A 82 -6.14 16.37 -17.36
CA PRO A 82 -5.05 16.86 -16.53
C PRO A 82 -5.37 18.26 -16.00
N ARG A 83 -5.91 18.34 -14.78
CA ARG A 83 -6.23 19.60 -14.14
C ARG A 83 -5.20 19.95 -13.09
N ALA A 84 -4.74 21.21 -13.08
CA ALA A 84 -3.88 21.75 -12.04
C ALA A 84 -4.67 22.47 -10.92
N GLU A 85 -5.99 22.26 -10.87
CA GLU A 85 -6.85 22.85 -9.85
C GLU A 85 -6.64 22.19 -8.50
N GLN A 86 -6.30 22.98 -7.51
CA GLN A 86 -6.15 22.52 -6.13
C GLN A 86 -7.51 22.58 -5.42
N ARG A 87 -8.33 21.52 -5.54
CA ARG A 87 -9.58 21.39 -4.77
C ARG A 87 -9.32 20.90 -3.34
N VAL A 88 -8.23 20.15 -3.16
CA VAL A 88 -7.80 19.58 -1.87
C VAL A 88 -6.28 19.68 -1.72
N TYR A 89 -5.78 19.68 -0.50
CA TYR A 89 -4.34 19.80 -0.19
C TYR A 89 -3.51 18.52 -0.48
N LEU A 90 -4.16 17.42 -0.88
CA LEU A 90 -3.56 16.19 -1.38
C LEU A 90 -4.31 15.75 -2.64
N GLY A 91 -3.67 14.97 -3.49
CA GLY A 91 -4.26 14.45 -4.71
C GLY A 91 -3.58 14.93 -5.98
N THR A 92 -4.08 14.50 -7.14
CA THR A 92 -3.46 14.75 -8.45
C THR A 92 -3.32 16.24 -8.75
N GLY A 93 -4.35 17.04 -8.52
CA GLY A 93 -4.30 18.49 -8.79
C GLY A 93 -3.24 19.21 -7.97
N PHE A 94 -3.13 18.91 -6.67
CA PHE A 94 -2.07 19.44 -5.81
C PHE A 94 -0.68 19.03 -6.32
N ARG A 95 -0.48 17.75 -6.68
CA ARG A 95 0.79 17.26 -7.23
C ARG A 95 1.15 17.94 -8.55
N MET A 96 0.18 18.12 -9.45
CA MET A 96 0.39 18.83 -10.72
C MET A 96 0.79 20.28 -10.50
N LYS A 97 0.13 20.97 -9.56
CA LYS A 97 0.48 22.35 -9.19
C LYS A 97 1.92 22.47 -8.67
N ASN A 98 2.32 21.55 -7.77
CA ASN A 98 3.67 21.53 -7.21
C ASN A 98 4.73 21.23 -8.29
N MET A 99 4.47 20.25 -9.16
CA MET A 99 5.36 19.96 -10.29
C MET A 99 5.51 21.14 -11.28
N LEU A 100 4.47 21.95 -11.46
CA LEU A 100 4.56 23.18 -12.28
C LEU A 100 5.45 24.23 -11.62
N ARG A 101 5.56 24.25 -10.30
CA ARG A 101 6.46 25.10 -9.51
C ARG A 101 7.90 24.59 -9.45
N GLY A 102 8.15 23.37 -9.96
CA GLY A 102 9.48 22.76 -9.97
C GLY A 102 9.72 21.70 -8.89
N ASP A 103 8.69 21.35 -8.10
CA ASP A 103 8.84 20.33 -7.07
C ASP A 103 9.05 18.94 -7.70
N SER A 104 9.97 18.20 -7.12
CA SER A 104 10.24 16.81 -7.53
C SER A 104 9.20 15.86 -6.96
N ILE A 105 8.80 14.87 -7.76
CA ILE A 105 7.94 13.75 -7.34
C ILE A 105 8.72 12.44 -7.14
N THR A 106 10.06 12.49 -7.19
CA THR A 106 10.91 11.30 -7.07
C THR A 106 10.79 10.64 -5.69
N ASN A 107 10.47 11.41 -4.66
CA ASN A 107 10.18 10.92 -3.31
C ASN A 107 8.95 10.00 -3.23
N LEU A 108 8.09 9.98 -4.25
CA LEU A 108 6.96 9.05 -4.33
C LEU A 108 7.37 7.65 -4.83
N LYS A 109 8.60 7.48 -5.34
CA LYS A 109 9.07 6.19 -5.84
C LYS A 109 9.50 5.29 -4.68
N ILE A 110 8.96 4.07 -4.65
CA ILE A 110 9.47 3.02 -3.76
C ILE A 110 10.91 2.70 -4.18
N SER A 111 11.86 2.93 -3.28
CA SER A 111 13.25 2.57 -3.51
C SER A 111 13.42 1.04 -3.53
N GLN A 112 14.49 0.54 -4.17
CA GLN A 112 14.77 -0.91 -4.16
C GLN A 112 15.04 -1.39 -2.73
N LYS A 113 15.71 -0.58 -1.91
CA LYS A 113 15.95 -0.91 -0.50
C LYS A 113 14.65 -1.10 0.27
N ALA A 114 13.72 -0.15 0.18
CA ALA A 114 12.42 -0.27 0.84
C ALA A 114 11.60 -1.47 0.33
N LEU A 115 11.68 -1.76 -0.97
CA LEU A 115 11.03 -2.95 -1.55
C LEU A 115 11.60 -4.24 -0.95
N ASN A 116 12.92 -4.35 -0.86
CA ASN A 116 13.59 -5.51 -0.26
C ASN A 116 13.23 -5.68 1.22
N SER A 117 13.08 -4.59 1.96
CA SER A 117 12.61 -4.62 3.35
C SER A 117 11.17 -5.17 3.46
N ILE A 118 10.26 -4.72 2.61
CA ILE A 118 8.87 -5.21 2.59
C ILE A 118 8.84 -6.70 2.23
N GLU A 119 9.63 -7.10 1.24
CA GLU A 119 9.77 -8.51 0.84
C GLU A 119 10.33 -9.36 1.99
N LEU A 120 11.34 -8.87 2.71
CA LEU A 120 11.89 -9.53 3.90
C LEU A 120 10.81 -9.77 4.95
N PHE A 121 9.95 -8.79 5.21
CA PHE A 121 8.82 -8.98 6.12
C PHE A 121 7.87 -10.08 5.63
N TYR A 122 7.50 -10.08 4.35
CA TYR A 122 6.61 -11.09 3.77
C TYR A 122 7.22 -12.50 3.81
N GLN A 123 8.50 -12.63 3.50
CA GLN A 123 9.21 -13.91 3.66
C GLN A 123 9.26 -14.36 5.13
N SER A 124 9.43 -13.41 6.04
CA SER A 124 9.49 -13.70 7.47
C SER A 124 8.16 -14.21 8.02
N ILE A 125 7.03 -13.64 7.66
CA ILE A 125 5.72 -14.11 8.12
C ILE A 125 5.37 -15.50 7.59
N ASN A 126 5.87 -15.92 6.43
CA ASN A 126 5.64 -17.26 5.89
C ASN A 126 6.21 -18.36 6.81
N VAL A 127 7.29 -18.09 7.53
CA VAL A 127 7.91 -19.04 8.47
C VAL A 127 7.48 -18.82 9.93
N ALA A 128 6.80 -17.71 10.21
CA ALA A 128 6.44 -17.30 11.57
C ALA A 128 5.39 -18.19 12.23
N TRP A 129 4.62 -18.94 11.44
CA TRP A 129 3.61 -19.87 11.97
C TRP A 129 4.22 -20.93 12.90
N ASN A 130 5.37 -21.47 12.53
CA ASN A 130 6.09 -22.52 13.26
C ASN A 130 7.25 -21.97 14.11
N THR A 131 7.37 -20.63 14.24
CA THR A 131 8.50 -19.99 14.93
C THR A 131 7.98 -18.97 15.95
N SER A 132 8.80 -18.66 16.94
CA SER A 132 8.52 -17.55 17.86
C SER A 132 8.56 -16.21 17.12
N ILE A 133 7.55 -15.37 17.33
CA ILE A 133 7.49 -14.00 16.76
C ILE A 133 8.69 -13.17 17.24
N LYS A 134 9.10 -13.34 18.49
CA LYS A 134 10.29 -12.67 19.05
C LYS A 134 11.57 -13.03 18.27
N LEU A 135 11.75 -14.32 17.99
CA LEU A 135 12.91 -14.79 17.20
C LEU A 135 12.87 -14.27 15.76
N LEU A 136 11.69 -14.21 15.17
CA LEU A 136 11.49 -13.63 13.84
C LEU A 136 11.93 -12.16 13.82
N LEU A 137 11.51 -11.35 14.81
CA LEU A 137 11.88 -9.95 14.89
C LEU A 137 13.38 -9.75 15.12
N LEU A 138 14.04 -10.62 15.88
CA LEU A 138 15.49 -10.61 16.03
C LEU A 138 16.22 -10.88 14.70
N LYS A 139 15.75 -11.86 13.92
CA LYS A 139 16.32 -12.14 12.59
C LYS A 139 16.10 -10.98 11.61
N ILE A 140 14.95 -10.29 11.69
CA ILE A 140 14.73 -9.08 10.90
C ILE A 140 15.69 -7.97 11.33
N LYS A 141 15.93 -7.79 12.64
CA LYS A 141 16.87 -6.80 13.17
C LYS A 141 18.30 -6.98 12.64
N GLU A 142 18.76 -8.22 12.56
CA GLU A 142 20.08 -8.55 12.02
C GLU A 142 20.23 -8.20 10.54
N LYS A 143 19.15 -8.36 9.74
CA LYS A 143 19.15 -8.12 8.29
C LYS A 143 18.80 -6.68 7.93
N ASP A 144 17.87 -6.07 8.66
CA ASP A 144 17.34 -4.74 8.39
C ASP A 144 16.87 -4.06 9.69
N CYS A 145 17.76 -3.30 10.29
CA CYS A 145 17.51 -2.58 11.53
C CYS A 145 16.43 -1.48 11.37
N LEU A 146 16.30 -0.86 10.18
CA LEU A 146 15.28 0.17 9.92
C LEU A 146 13.89 -0.45 9.87
N LEU A 147 13.74 -1.56 9.15
CA LEU A 147 12.49 -2.32 9.15
C LEU A 147 12.13 -2.77 10.56
N TRP A 148 13.08 -3.36 11.30
CA TRP A 148 12.85 -3.80 12.67
C TRP A 148 12.34 -2.67 13.56
N LYS A 149 12.98 -1.48 13.52
CA LYS A 149 12.55 -0.31 14.28
C LYS A 149 11.12 0.08 13.93
N PHE A 150 10.80 0.18 12.64
CA PHE A 150 9.45 0.49 12.19
C PHE A 150 8.42 -0.53 12.71
N LEU A 151 8.75 -1.83 12.68
CA LEU A 151 7.86 -2.89 13.19
C LEU A 151 7.64 -2.78 14.70
N VAL A 152 8.68 -2.49 15.47
CA VAL A 152 8.60 -2.29 16.92
C VAL A 152 7.74 -1.06 17.25
N ASP A 153 7.99 0.08 16.59
CA ASP A 153 7.25 1.32 16.77
C ASP A 153 5.74 1.18 16.45
N HIS A 154 5.37 0.13 15.69
CA HIS A 154 3.99 -0.20 15.35
C HIS A 154 3.44 -1.43 16.10
N ASN A 155 4.05 -1.84 17.22
CA ASN A 155 3.61 -2.96 18.05
C ASN A 155 3.45 -4.29 17.28
N CYS A 156 4.39 -4.60 16.39
CA CYS A 156 4.34 -5.79 15.52
C CYS A 156 4.25 -7.07 16.35
N GLU A 157 5.09 -7.24 17.38
CA GLU A 157 5.15 -8.48 18.17
C GLU A 157 3.77 -8.83 18.76
N GLN A 158 3.17 -7.89 19.49
CA GLN A 158 1.87 -8.09 20.11
C GLN A 158 0.77 -8.34 19.08
N SER A 159 0.80 -7.59 17.96
CA SER A 159 -0.18 -7.75 16.90
C SER A 159 -0.10 -9.13 16.25
N LEU A 160 1.10 -9.62 15.93
CA LEU A 160 1.29 -10.92 15.32
C LEU A 160 0.99 -12.08 16.29
N LEU A 161 1.30 -11.93 17.57
CA LEU A 161 0.91 -12.90 18.61
C LEU A 161 -0.61 -12.98 18.70
N SER A 162 -1.29 -11.86 18.82
CA SER A 162 -2.76 -11.85 18.84
C SER A 162 -3.38 -12.43 17.56
N ILE A 163 -2.83 -12.14 16.39
CA ILE A 163 -3.26 -12.79 15.14
C ILE A 163 -3.11 -14.30 15.24
N LYS A 164 -1.95 -14.79 15.71
CA LYS A 164 -1.64 -16.22 15.78
C LYS A 164 -2.58 -16.97 16.72
N GLU A 165 -3.00 -16.35 17.83
CA GLU A 165 -3.97 -16.89 18.77
C GLU A 165 -5.39 -16.99 18.21
N ASN A 166 -5.76 -16.10 17.27
CA ASN A 166 -7.10 -15.97 16.74
C ASN A 166 -7.33 -16.67 15.39
N VAL A 167 -6.32 -17.37 14.83
CA VAL A 167 -6.43 -18.08 13.56
C VAL A 167 -6.11 -19.56 13.72
N LYS A 168 -6.67 -20.39 12.82
CA LYS A 168 -6.52 -21.84 12.90
C LYS A 168 -5.50 -22.41 11.91
N THR A 169 -5.14 -21.66 10.86
CA THR A 169 -4.26 -22.13 9.81
C THR A 169 -3.17 -21.11 9.46
N GLN A 170 -2.07 -21.59 8.90
CA GLN A 170 -0.98 -20.76 8.43
C GLN A 170 -1.45 -19.74 7.38
N ASP A 171 -2.31 -20.13 6.44
CA ASP A 171 -2.82 -19.22 5.40
C ASP A 171 -3.64 -18.09 5.99
N GLN A 172 -4.48 -18.39 7.01
CA GLN A 172 -5.20 -17.37 7.76
C GLN A 172 -4.23 -16.42 8.47
N PHE A 173 -3.19 -16.96 9.10
CA PHE A 173 -2.16 -16.16 9.76
C PHE A 173 -1.48 -15.20 8.78
N ILE A 174 -0.97 -15.72 7.66
CA ILE A 174 -0.31 -14.93 6.62
C ILE A 174 -1.25 -13.84 6.09
N SER A 175 -2.51 -14.20 5.78
CA SER A 175 -3.53 -13.25 5.32
C SER A 175 -3.77 -12.12 6.33
N GLN A 176 -3.88 -12.43 7.62
CA GLN A 176 -4.06 -11.41 8.66
C GLN A 176 -2.80 -10.56 8.89
N CYS A 177 -1.60 -11.14 8.76
CA CYS A 177 -0.34 -10.39 8.80
C CYS A 177 -0.25 -9.39 7.64
N HIS A 178 -0.67 -9.76 6.43
CA HIS A 178 -0.77 -8.83 5.31
C HIS A 178 -1.79 -7.72 5.58
N LYS A 179 -2.93 -8.02 6.22
CA LYS A 179 -3.92 -7.01 6.61
C LYS A 179 -3.40 -6.07 7.70
N TRP A 180 -2.54 -6.57 8.58
CA TRP A 180 -1.87 -5.76 9.59
C TRP A 180 -0.79 -4.85 8.98
N PHE A 181 0.10 -5.40 8.12
CA PHE A 181 1.10 -4.63 7.37
C PHE A 181 0.49 -4.14 6.06
N ASP A 182 -0.52 -3.28 6.19
CA ASP A 182 -1.37 -2.83 5.10
C ASP A 182 -0.74 -1.74 4.23
N ASN A 183 -1.46 -1.33 3.20
CA ASN A 183 -1.02 -0.32 2.25
C ASN A 183 -0.63 1.01 2.93
N PHE A 184 -1.30 1.37 4.02
CA PHE A 184 -0.96 2.58 4.77
C PHE A 184 0.37 2.44 5.52
N LYS A 185 0.64 1.30 6.15
CA LYS A 185 1.94 1.02 6.77
C LYS A 185 3.06 0.95 5.73
N ILE A 186 2.81 0.32 4.58
CA ILE A 186 3.75 0.33 3.45
C ILE A 186 4.06 1.77 3.05
N TYR A 187 3.04 2.59 2.83
CA TYR A 187 3.22 4.00 2.46
C TYR A 187 4.03 4.78 3.51
N ARG A 188 3.76 4.57 4.79
CA ARG A 188 4.52 5.21 5.89
C ARG A 188 5.95 4.72 6.00
N TYR A 189 6.20 3.47 5.68
CA TYR A 189 7.55 2.90 5.72
C TYR A 189 8.45 3.41 4.59
N VAL A 190 7.89 3.65 3.41
CA VAL A 190 8.66 4.05 2.23
C VAL A 190 8.90 5.57 2.12
N ASN A 191 8.16 6.39 2.88
CA ASN A 191 8.27 7.85 2.94
C ASN A 191 8.77 8.33 4.29
#